data_b5b64809bebd479e089311d5449b7813
#
_entry.id   b5b64809bebd479e089311d5449b7813
#
_cell.length_a   1.000
_cell.length_b   1.000
_cell.length_c   1.000
_cell.angle_alpha   90.00
_cell.angle_beta   90.00
_cell.angle_gamma   90.00
#
_symmetry.space_group_name_H-M   'P 1'
#
loop_
_entity.id
_entity.type
_entity.pdbx_description
1 polymer ?
#
loop_
_entity_poly.entity_id
_entity_poly.type
_entity_poly.pdbx_seq_one_letter_code
_entity_poly.pdbx_strand_id
1 'polypeptide(L)'
;MLKIGFYLKEVNLRGVCNSVYLYATNNQKILKNKSFIFYNKNSSKNENEAMKNFKKKFKFIGVKNKDQLNKFVKQLKIDYCYFQREGFSDYLLPNTKNIIHAIFPENFKYHGHRYAFVSKWLSKNCSNNKYSYVPLPIRLPKNNQDLRKILKIPKNAKVFGYHGGATSFDLKFVKDAIKKILNENKNIYFLFMNIKKFFCRLTSFWFKAWFIPI
;
A
#
# COMPACT_ATOMS: atom_id res chain seq x y z
N MET A 1 1.87 21.28 -19.19
CA MET A 1 1.31 20.07 -18.57
C MET A 1 2.40 19.00 -18.51
N LEU A 2 2.83 18.61 -17.28
CA LEU A 2 3.91 17.66 -17.10
C LEU A 2 3.43 16.21 -17.33
N LYS A 3 4.37 15.36 -17.72
CA LYS A 3 4.18 13.91 -17.83
C LYS A 3 4.92 13.21 -16.69
N ILE A 4 4.18 12.60 -15.79
CA ILE A 4 4.74 11.93 -14.60
C ILE A 4 4.60 10.42 -14.78
N GLY A 5 5.73 9.72 -14.74
CA GLY A 5 5.78 8.27 -14.69
C GLY A 5 5.80 7.78 -13.24
N PHE A 6 4.98 6.80 -12.90
CA PHE A 6 4.98 6.13 -11.61
C PHE A 6 5.39 4.68 -11.83
N TYR A 7 6.43 4.22 -11.13
CA TYR A 7 6.93 2.86 -11.28
C TYR A 7 6.56 1.97 -10.10
N LEU A 8 6.06 0.77 -10.42
CA LEU A 8 5.69 -0.27 -9.47
C LEU A 8 6.53 -1.54 -9.72
N LYS A 9 7.21 -2.05 -8.68
CA LYS A 9 7.90 -3.35 -8.75
C LYS A 9 6.91 -4.50 -8.94
N GLU A 10 5.70 -4.37 -8.40
CA GLU A 10 4.59 -5.31 -8.47
C GLU A 10 3.28 -4.55 -8.40
N VAL A 11 2.20 -5.13 -8.90
CA VAL A 11 0.86 -4.54 -8.90
C VAL A 11 -0.08 -5.45 -8.13
N ASN A 12 -0.46 -5.02 -6.93
CA ASN A 12 -1.32 -5.77 -6.02
C ASN A 12 -2.22 -4.82 -5.20
N LEU A 13 -3.07 -5.36 -4.35
CA LEU A 13 -3.99 -4.59 -3.51
C LEU A 13 -3.32 -4.04 -2.21
N ARG A 14 -1.99 -4.04 -2.11
CA ARG A 14 -1.27 -3.57 -0.93
C ARG A 14 -1.08 -2.05 -0.93
N GLY A 15 -0.63 -1.53 0.23
CA GLY A 15 -0.52 -0.10 0.51
C GLY A 15 0.29 0.71 -0.50
N VAL A 16 1.43 0.18 -1.00
CA VAL A 16 2.26 0.86 -2.00
C VAL A 16 1.49 1.10 -3.30
N CYS A 17 0.81 0.08 -3.82
CA CYS A 17 0.03 0.23 -5.05
C CYS A 17 -1.16 1.17 -4.87
N ASN A 18 -1.84 1.09 -3.73
CA ASN A 18 -2.95 1.99 -3.42
C ASN A 18 -2.47 3.45 -3.32
N SER A 19 -1.36 3.71 -2.63
CA SER A 19 -0.81 5.06 -2.53
C SER A 19 -0.39 5.62 -3.89
N VAL A 20 0.30 4.83 -4.72
CA VAL A 20 0.66 5.23 -6.09
C VAL A 20 -0.57 5.51 -6.94
N TYR A 21 -1.61 4.69 -6.82
CA TYR A 21 -2.88 4.94 -7.52
C TYR A 21 -3.50 6.28 -7.12
N LEU A 22 -3.48 6.61 -5.83
CA LEU A 22 -4.00 7.88 -5.32
C LEU A 22 -3.13 9.08 -5.73
N TYR A 23 -1.80 8.97 -5.66
CA TYR A 23 -0.89 10.00 -6.15
C TYR A 23 -1.09 10.27 -7.64
N ALA A 24 -1.12 9.23 -8.47
CA ALA A 24 -1.34 9.36 -9.91
C ALA A 24 -2.70 9.97 -10.23
N THR A 25 -3.75 9.60 -9.45
CA THR A 25 -5.09 10.18 -9.56
C THR A 25 -5.10 11.67 -9.24
N ASN A 26 -4.49 12.06 -8.13
CA ASN A 26 -4.46 13.45 -7.68
C ASN A 26 -3.57 14.31 -8.59
N ASN A 27 -2.47 13.76 -9.11
CA ASN A 27 -1.66 14.40 -10.13
C ASN A 27 -2.47 14.78 -11.36
N GLN A 28 -3.38 13.91 -11.83
CA GLN A 28 -4.27 14.24 -12.94
C GLN A 28 -5.39 15.21 -12.54
N LYS A 29 -6.06 14.92 -11.41
CA LYS A 29 -7.27 15.64 -11.01
C LYS A 29 -6.96 17.05 -10.49
N ILE A 30 -5.94 17.19 -9.64
CA ILE A 30 -5.60 18.44 -8.95
C ILE A 30 -4.57 19.23 -9.73
N LEU A 31 -3.44 18.59 -10.10
CA LEU A 31 -2.32 19.25 -10.76
C LEU A 31 -2.45 19.32 -12.28
N LYS A 32 -3.49 18.71 -12.85
CA LYS A 32 -3.78 18.69 -14.30
C LYS A 32 -2.61 18.14 -15.17
N ASN A 33 -1.75 17.32 -14.57
CA ASN A 33 -0.65 16.64 -15.26
C ASN A 33 -1.10 15.30 -15.86
N LYS A 34 -0.29 14.71 -16.76
CA LYS A 34 -0.50 13.34 -17.26
C LYS A 34 0.22 12.33 -16.39
N SER A 35 -0.48 11.27 -15.96
CA SER A 35 0.09 10.15 -15.21
C SER A 35 0.24 8.91 -16.09
N PHE A 36 1.42 8.32 -16.06
CA PHE A 36 1.76 7.06 -16.72
C PHE A 36 2.17 6.06 -15.64
N ILE A 37 1.63 4.85 -15.69
CA ILE A 37 2.01 3.80 -14.74
C ILE A 37 2.87 2.78 -15.45
N PHE A 38 4.09 2.60 -14.98
CA PHE A 38 5.00 1.56 -15.41
C PHE A 38 5.04 0.47 -14.34
N TYR A 39 5.05 -0.80 -14.72
CA TYR A 39 5.14 -1.88 -13.77
C TYR A 39 5.98 -3.03 -14.29
N ASN A 40 6.64 -3.77 -13.39
CA ASN A 40 7.36 -5.00 -13.75
C ASN A 40 6.36 -6.10 -14.11
N LYS A 41 6.26 -6.42 -15.40
CA LYS A 41 5.32 -7.42 -15.89
C LYS A 41 5.70 -8.87 -15.53
N ASN A 42 6.95 -9.11 -15.15
CA ASN A 42 7.48 -10.41 -14.81
C ASN A 42 7.29 -10.76 -13.32
N SER A 43 6.74 -9.87 -12.51
CA SER A 43 6.50 -10.15 -11.11
C SER A 43 5.36 -11.17 -10.94
N SER A 44 5.64 -12.28 -10.24
CA SER A 44 4.64 -13.28 -9.85
C SER A 44 3.63 -12.77 -8.82
N LYS A 45 3.88 -11.59 -8.24
CA LYS A 45 2.99 -10.94 -7.27
C LYS A 45 2.02 -9.95 -7.91
N ASN A 46 1.94 -9.90 -9.24
CA ASN A 46 0.95 -9.11 -9.94
C ASN A 46 -0.44 -9.75 -9.81
N GLU A 47 -1.42 -8.97 -9.35
CA GLU A 47 -2.81 -9.40 -9.16
C GLU A 47 -3.70 -8.80 -10.25
N ASN A 48 -4.49 -9.65 -10.90
CA ASN A 48 -5.34 -9.25 -12.04
C ASN A 48 -6.33 -8.15 -11.68
N GLU A 49 -6.91 -8.18 -10.49
CA GLU A 49 -7.88 -7.19 -10.03
C GLU A 49 -7.23 -5.81 -9.87
N ALA A 50 -6.07 -5.73 -9.20
CA ALA A 50 -5.32 -4.49 -9.06
C ALA A 50 -4.92 -3.94 -10.45
N MET A 51 -4.44 -4.79 -11.35
CA MET A 51 -4.07 -4.41 -12.71
C MET A 51 -5.26 -3.84 -13.50
N LYS A 52 -6.45 -4.44 -13.38
CA LYS A 52 -7.69 -3.92 -14.01
C LYS A 52 -8.00 -2.51 -13.56
N ASN A 53 -7.84 -2.22 -12.26
CA ASN A 53 -8.10 -0.89 -11.70
C ASN A 53 -7.16 0.17 -12.28
N PHE A 54 -5.87 -0.14 -12.41
CA PHE A 54 -4.90 0.77 -13.03
C PHE A 54 -5.19 0.97 -14.53
N LYS A 55 -5.45 -0.10 -15.29
CA LYS A 55 -5.75 -0.04 -16.73
C LYS A 55 -6.97 0.83 -17.05
N LYS A 56 -8.01 0.80 -16.21
CA LYS A 56 -9.22 1.61 -16.41
C LYS A 56 -8.95 3.12 -16.35
N LYS A 57 -7.87 3.56 -15.71
CA LYS A 57 -7.69 4.98 -15.39
C LYS A 57 -6.43 5.59 -15.97
N PHE A 58 -5.40 4.83 -16.22
CA PHE A 58 -4.09 5.34 -16.60
C PHE A 58 -3.56 4.65 -17.85
N LYS A 59 -2.64 5.33 -18.56
CA LYS A 59 -1.77 4.64 -19.51
C LYS A 59 -0.86 3.69 -18.71
N PHE A 60 -1.15 2.39 -18.79
CA PHE A 60 -0.59 1.33 -17.96
C PHE A 60 0.33 0.44 -18.81
N ILE A 61 1.65 0.46 -18.52
CA ILE A 61 2.70 -0.08 -19.38
C ILE A 61 3.53 -1.10 -18.62
N GLY A 62 3.49 -2.35 -19.05
CA GLY A 62 4.35 -3.40 -18.53
C GLY A 62 5.76 -3.33 -19.10
N VAL A 63 6.76 -3.42 -18.24
CA VAL A 63 8.18 -3.46 -18.61
C VAL A 63 8.84 -4.73 -18.09
N LYS A 64 9.79 -5.28 -18.84
CA LYS A 64 10.53 -6.50 -18.45
C LYS A 64 11.69 -6.19 -17.51
N ASN A 65 12.36 -5.05 -17.74
CA ASN A 65 13.58 -4.62 -17.04
C ASN A 65 13.74 -3.10 -17.05
N LYS A 66 14.82 -2.63 -16.44
CA LYS A 66 15.16 -1.20 -16.32
C LYS A 66 15.45 -0.55 -17.69
N ASP A 67 16.05 -1.25 -18.64
CA ASP A 67 16.36 -0.73 -19.96
C ASP A 67 15.10 -0.48 -20.77
N GLN A 68 14.14 -1.39 -20.72
CA GLN A 68 12.85 -1.19 -21.36
C GLN A 68 12.08 -0.04 -20.71
N LEU A 69 12.13 0.10 -19.37
CA LEU A 69 11.55 1.26 -18.69
C LEU A 69 12.18 2.56 -19.19
N ASN A 70 13.51 2.62 -19.25
CA ASN A 70 14.25 3.79 -19.73
C ASN A 70 13.92 4.15 -21.18
N LYS A 71 13.80 3.13 -22.05
CA LYS A 71 13.35 3.32 -23.46
C LYS A 71 11.98 3.96 -23.53
N PHE A 72 10.99 3.45 -22.77
CA PHE A 72 9.64 4.04 -22.76
C PHE A 72 9.60 5.44 -22.16
N VAL A 73 10.36 5.69 -21.09
CA VAL A 73 10.48 7.01 -20.47
C VAL A 73 10.98 8.05 -21.48
N LYS A 74 12.04 7.70 -22.25
CA LYS A 74 12.57 8.54 -23.33
C LYS A 74 11.56 8.75 -24.45
N GLN A 75 10.96 7.67 -24.97
CA GLN A 75 9.99 7.73 -26.08
C GLN A 75 8.75 8.57 -25.75
N LEU A 76 8.24 8.45 -24.54
CA LEU A 76 7.06 9.16 -24.08
C LEU A 76 7.36 10.57 -23.57
N LYS A 77 8.66 10.95 -23.53
CA LYS A 77 9.15 12.23 -22.99
C LYS A 77 8.60 12.48 -21.59
N ILE A 78 8.86 11.52 -20.66
CA ILE A 78 8.44 11.62 -19.27
C ILE A 78 9.34 12.63 -18.55
N ASP A 79 8.75 13.68 -17.97
CA ASP A 79 9.49 14.75 -17.29
C ASP A 79 10.05 14.28 -15.94
N TYR A 80 9.23 13.54 -15.19
CA TYR A 80 9.58 13.01 -13.88
C TYR A 80 9.15 11.55 -13.75
N CYS A 81 10.01 10.73 -13.15
CA CYS A 81 9.64 9.37 -12.74
C CYS A 81 9.65 9.26 -11.22
N TYR A 82 8.49 8.87 -10.67
CA TYR A 82 8.27 8.72 -9.25
C TYR A 82 8.46 7.26 -8.83
N PHE A 83 9.26 7.07 -7.77
CA PHE A 83 9.57 5.80 -7.17
C PHE A 83 9.24 5.81 -5.68
N GLN A 84 8.37 4.93 -5.25
CA GLN A 84 8.17 4.64 -3.84
C GLN A 84 9.08 3.46 -3.47
N ARG A 85 10.02 3.70 -2.55
CA ARG A 85 11.13 2.79 -2.28
C ARG A 85 11.46 2.68 -0.79
N GLU A 86 12.25 1.66 -0.48
CA GLU A 86 13.06 1.63 0.73
C GLU A 86 14.10 2.78 0.69
N GLY A 87 14.71 3.11 1.83
CA GLY A 87 15.55 4.31 1.90
C GLY A 87 16.92 4.24 1.21
N PHE A 88 17.39 3.03 0.84
CA PHE A 88 18.72 2.85 0.23
C PHE A 88 18.79 3.29 -1.23
N SER A 89 20.02 3.58 -1.69
CA SER A 89 20.28 3.95 -3.08
C SER A 89 20.00 2.78 -4.02
N ASP A 90 19.21 3.06 -5.05
CA ASP A 90 18.89 2.11 -6.12
C ASP A 90 19.08 2.80 -7.48
N TYR A 91 18.83 2.07 -8.54
CA TYR A 91 18.97 2.53 -9.91
C TYR A 91 18.11 3.78 -10.19
N LEU A 92 18.73 4.76 -10.87
CA LEU A 92 18.09 5.96 -11.38
C LEU A 92 17.95 5.88 -12.90
N LEU A 93 16.87 6.42 -13.43
CA LEU A 93 16.66 6.53 -14.88
C LEU A 93 17.43 7.73 -15.43
N PRO A 94 18.33 7.55 -16.43
CA PRO A 94 19.16 8.63 -16.93
C PRO A 94 18.39 9.66 -17.77
N ASN A 95 17.26 9.30 -18.37
CA ASN A 95 16.51 10.15 -19.30
C ASN A 95 15.31 10.86 -18.68
N THR A 96 15.26 11.01 -17.36
CA THR A 96 14.18 11.72 -16.66
C THR A 96 14.64 12.18 -15.29
N LYS A 97 13.94 13.13 -14.70
CA LYS A 97 14.17 13.51 -13.29
C LYS A 97 13.53 12.47 -12.36
N ASN A 98 14.32 11.94 -11.44
CA ASN A 98 13.87 10.90 -10.52
C ASN A 98 13.40 11.51 -9.21
N ILE A 99 12.17 11.18 -8.81
CA ILE A 99 11.59 11.53 -7.51
C ILE A 99 11.57 10.28 -6.65
N ILE A 100 12.22 10.32 -5.51
CA ILE A 100 12.31 9.19 -4.58
C ILE A 100 11.47 9.50 -3.34
N HIS A 101 10.56 8.58 -3.01
CA HIS A 101 9.75 8.64 -1.82
C HIS A 101 10.06 7.44 -0.93
N ALA A 102 10.83 7.67 0.13
CA ALA A 102 11.29 6.64 1.04
C ALA A 102 10.23 6.30 2.09
N ILE A 103 9.88 5.02 2.18
CA ILE A 103 8.80 4.53 3.05
C ILE A 103 9.31 3.75 4.27
N PHE A 104 10.60 3.39 4.30
CA PHE A 104 11.24 2.69 5.42
C PHE A 104 12.52 3.40 5.87
N PRO A 105 12.92 3.22 7.14
CA PRO A 105 14.09 3.90 7.72
C PRO A 105 15.43 3.26 7.37
N GLU A 106 15.41 2.04 6.81
CA GLU A 106 16.61 1.21 6.68
C GLU A 106 17.56 1.74 5.61
N ASN A 107 18.84 1.81 5.96
CA ASN A 107 19.96 2.13 5.06
C ASN A 107 19.75 3.40 4.23
N PHE A 108 19.27 4.47 4.89
CA PHE A 108 19.02 5.74 4.21
C PHE A 108 20.28 6.25 3.49
N LYS A 109 20.14 6.47 2.18
CA LYS A 109 21.12 7.17 1.36
C LYS A 109 20.38 8.07 0.38
N TYR A 110 20.66 9.38 0.46
CA TYR A 110 20.08 10.33 -0.49
C TYR A 110 20.46 9.99 -1.92
N HIS A 111 19.47 9.99 -2.81
CA HIS A 111 19.65 9.80 -4.24
C HIS A 111 18.46 10.38 -5.01
N GLY A 112 18.63 10.52 -6.32
CA GLY A 112 17.61 11.11 -7.19
C GLY A 112 17.67 12.63 -7.24
N HIS A 113 16.73 13.24 -7.96
CA HIS A 113 16.64 14.69 -8.14
C HIS A 113 15.79 15.36 -7.06
N ARG A 114 14.83 14.63 -6.53
CA ARG A 114 14.01 15.01 -5.38
C ARG A 114 13.83 13.80 -4.48
N TYR A 115 13.85 14.06 -3.19
CA TYR A 115 13.75 13.04 -2.17
C TYR A 115 12.82 13.49 -1.05
N ALA A 116 11.92 12.63 -0.62
CA ALA A 116 11.06 12.86 0.53
C ALA A 116 10.85 11.58 1.32
N PHE A 117 10.58 11.72 2.60
CA PHE A 117 10.14 10.62 3.45
C PHE A 117 8.63 10.54 3.54
N VAL A 118 8.09 9.36 3.85
CA VAL A 118 6.65 9.17 4.03
C VAL A 118 6.10 9.80 5.30
N SER A 119 6.93 10.13 6.27
CA SER A 119 6.50 10.71 7.55
C SER A 119 7.51 11.70 8.13
N LYS A 120 7.00 12.61 8.97
CA LYS A 120 7.82 13.53 9.74
C LYS A 120 8.81 12.78 10.64
N TRP A 121 8.39 11.67 11.21
CA TRP A 121 9.24 10.82 12.05
C TRP A 121 10.45 10.30 11.27
N LEU A 122 10.26 9.74 10.07
CA LEU A 122 11.35 9.28 9.22
C LEU A 122 12.27 10.43 8.80
N SER A 123 11.71 11.57 8.39
CA SER A 123 12.50 12.76 8.05
C SER A 123 13.42 13.17 9.21
N LYS A 124 12.88 13.24 10.42
CA LYS A 124 13.64 13.58 11.62
C LYS A 124 14.73 12.53 11.91
N ASN A 125 14.38 11.26 11.98
CA ASN A 125 15.31 10.21 12.45
C ASN A 125 16.34 9.79 11.40
N CYS A 126 16.01 9.86 10.10
CA CYS A 126 16.94 9.46 9.04
C CYS A 126 17.79 10.61 8.50
N SER A 127 17.35 11.87 8.65
CA SER A 127 18.03 13.01 8.03
C SER A 127 18.07 14.27 8.87
N ASN A 128 17.67 14.21 10.15
CA ASN A 128 17.53 15.37 11.03
C ASN A 128 16.73 16.52 10.38
N ASN A 129 15.61 16.19 9.73
CA ASN A 129 14.74 17.08 8.96
C ASN A 129 15.40 17.77 7.75
N LYS A 130 16.58 17.30 7.29
CA LYS A 130 17.23 17.82 6.09
C LYS A 130 16.37 17.66 4.84
N TYR A 131 15.61 16.56 4.75
CA TYR A 131 14.71 16.27 3.64
C TYR A 131 13.26 16.32 4.09
N SER A 132 12.41 16.87 3.22
CA SER A 132 10.97 17.00 3.47
C SER A 132 10.29 15.63 3.63
N TYR A 133 9.08 15.67 4.17
CA TYR A 133 8.21 14.50 4.17
C TYR A 133 6.90 14.77 3.41
N VAL A 134 6.36 13.73 2.82
CA VAL A 134 5.07 13.74 2.12
C VAL A 134 4.27 12.53 2.61
N PRO A 135 3.19 12.72 3.37
CA PRO A 135 2.41 11.60 3.89
C PRO A 135 1.68 10.86 2.76
N LEU A 136 1.42 9.57 2.97
CA LEU A 136 0.63 8.78 2.03
C LEU A 136 -0.79 9.34 1.95
N PRO A 137 -1.36 9.48 0.73
CA PRO A 137 -2.73 9.92 0.57
C PRO A 137 -3.68 8.83 1.06
N ILE A 138 -4.73 9.25 1.75
CA ILE A 138 -5.79 8.36 2.22
C ILE A 138 -7.10 8.84 1.60
N ARG A 139 -7.87 7.89 1.08
CA ARG A 139 -9.24 8.13 0.66
C ARG A 139 -10.17 7.42 1.63
N LEU A 140 -10.89 8.18 2.41
CA LEU A 140 -11.94 7.63 3.26
C LEU A 140 -13.13 7.19 2.38
N PRO A 141 -13.74 6.03 2.67
CA PRO A 141 -14.96 5.62 2.00
C PRO A 141 -16.07 6.61 2.29
N LYS A 142 -16.90 6.90 1.28
CA LYS A 142 -18.06 7.77 1.44
C LYS A 142 -19.21 7.09 2.18
N ASN A 143 -19.15 5.79 2.34
CA ASN A 143 -20.22 4.98 2.88
C ASN A 143 -19.90 4.57 4.33
N ASN A 144 -20.74 5.02 5.24
CA ASN A 144 -20.69 4.67 6.66
C ASN A 144 -21.66 3.50 6.97
N GLN A 145 -21.73 2.48 6.13
CA GLN A 145 -22.54 1.31 6.42
C GLN A 145 -22.04 0.64 7.71
N ASP A 146 -22.93 0.53 8.66
CA ASP A 146 -22.67 -0.28 9.85
C ASP A 146 -22.77 -1.77 9.49
N LEU A 147 -21.61 -2.41 9.36
CA LEU A 147 -21.52 -3.83 9.05
C LEU A 147 -21.97 -4.73 10.19
N ARG A 148 -22.22 -4.20 11.39
CA ARG A 148 -22.68 -4.98 12.55
C ARG A 148 -23.94 -5.78 12.26
N LYS A 149 -24.91 -5.17 11.59
CA LYS A 149 -26.16 -5.83 11.21
C LYS A 149 -25.92 -7.02 10.28
N ILE A 150 -25.08 -6.82 9.25
CA ILE A 150 -24.72 -7.86 8.27
C ILE A 150 -23.94 -8.99 8.94
N LEU A 151 -23.01 -8.65 9.83
CA LEU A 151 -22.17 -9.59 10.55
C LEU A 151 -22.83 -10.13 11.83
N LYS A 152 -24.10 -9.81 12.09
CA LYS A 152 -24.85 -10.23 13.29
C LYS A 152 -24.10 -9.91 14.60
N ILE A 153 -23.41 -8.75 14.65
CA ILE A 153 -22.71 -8.26 15.83
C ILE A 153 -23.67 -7.37 16.63
N PRO A 154 -23.88 -7.60 17.92
CA PRO A 154 -24.72 -6.76 18.77
C PRO A 154 -24.27 -5.29 18.77
N LYS A 155 -25.21 -4.33 18.82
CA LYS A 155 -24.90 -2.89 18.82
C LYS A 155 -23.95 -2.47 19.95
N ASN A 156 -24.13 -3.06 21.14
CA ASN A 156 -23.35 -2.78 22.34
C ASN A 156 -22.03 -3.58 22.42
N ALA A 157 -21.73 -4.45 21.45
CA ALA A 157 -20.51 -5.24 21.44
C ALA A 157 -19.27 -4.37 21.15
N LYS A 158 -18.16 -4.67 21.84
CA LYS A 158 -16.84 -4.11 21.51
C LYS A 158 -16.25 -4.89 20.35
N VAL A 159 -15.86 -4.19 19.29
CA VAL A 159 -15.28 -4.81 18.10
C VAL A 159 -13.85 -4.35 17.93
N PHE A 160 -12.93 -5.30 17.90
CA PHE A 160 -11.53 -5.08 17.58
C PHE A 160 -11.28 -5.51 16.13
N GLY A 161 -10.76 -4.61 15.31
CA GLY A 161 -10.45 -4.87 13.92
C GLY A 161 -8.95 -5.01 13.67
N TYR A 162 -8.57 -5.94 12.79
CA TYR A 162 -7.24 -6.01 12.24
C TYR A 162 -7.29 -6.00 10.71
N HIS A 163 -6.51 -5.11 10.12
CA HIS A 163 -6.28 -5.04 8.68
C HIS A 163 -4.78 -5.06 8.41
N GLY A 164 -4.29 -6.05 7.69
CA GLY A 164 -2.85 -6.19 7.44
C GLY A 164 -2.51 -7.33 6.49
N GLY A 165 -1.22 -7.61 6.36
CA GLY A 165 -0.74 -8.73 5.56
C GLY A 165 -1.22 -10.07 6.13
N ALA A 166 -1.46 -11.05 5.25
CA ALA A 166 -2.00 -12.37 5.60
C ALA A 166 -1.20 -13.13 6.67
N THR A 167 0.07 -12.80 6.84
CA THR A 167 1.00 -13.47 7.80
C THR A 167 1.48 -12.56 8.93
N SER A 168 1.19 -11.25 8.89
CA SER A 168 1.76 -10.30 9.85
C SER A 168 1.15 -10.34 11.24
N PHE A 169 0.06 -11.08 11.43
CA PHE A 169 -0.63 -11.24 12.72
C PHE A 169 -0.48 -12.65 13.31
N ASP A 170 0.41 -13.47 12.77
CA ASP A 170 0.60 -14.86 13.18
C ASP A 170 1.56 -15.00 14.38
N LEU A 171 1.27 -14.27 15.45
CA LEU A 171 2.05 -14.29 16.69
C LEU A 171 1.33 -15.12 17.74
N LYS A 172 2.03 -16.10 18.32
CA LYS A 172 1.45 -17.03 19.29
C LYS A 172 0.81 -16.30 20.48
N PHE A 173 1.53 -15.38 21.11
CA PHE A 173 1.03 -14.64 22.28
C PHE A 173 -0.22 -13.81 21.98
N VAL A 174 -0.35 -13.27 20.78
CA VAL A 174 -1.54 -12.50 20.35
C VAL A 174 -2.74 -13.43 20.21
N LYS A 175 -2.53 -14.61 19.61
CA LYS A 175 -3.58 -15.64 19.50
C LYS A 175 -4.07 -16.11 20.87
N ASP A 176 -3.13 -16.34 21.79
CA ASP A 176 -3.45 -16.79 23.14
C ASP A 176 -4.21 -15.70 23.93
N ALA A 177 -3.81 -14.43 23.79
CA ALA A 177 -4.52 -13.30 24.38
C ALA A 177 -5.96 -13.17 23.84
N ILE A 178 -6.14 -13.28 22.50
CA ILE A 178 -7.47 -13.24 21.88
C ILE A 178 -8.35 -14.37 22.38
N LYS A 179 -7.83 -15.60 22.48
CA LYS A 179 -8.56 -16.74 23.03
C LYS A 179 -9.02 -16.48 24.45
N LYS A 180 -8.11 -16.01 25.31
CA LYS A 180 -8.42 -15.68 26.70
C LYS A 180 -9.54 -14.63 26.77
N ILE A 181 -9.43 -13.54 26.02
CA ILE A 181 -10.44 -12.47 25.97
C ILE A 181 -11.80 -13.00 25.53
N LEU A 182 -11.85 -13.84 24.49
CA LEU A 182 -13.10 -14.40 23.96
C LEU A 182 -13.75 -15.38 24.92
N ASN A 183 -12.98 -16.11 25.72
CA ASN A 183 -13.50 -17.01 26.73
C ASN A 183 -14.11 -16.26 27.93
N GLU A 184 -13.48 -15.16 28.33
CA GLU A 184 -13.88 -14.36 29.48
C GLU A 184 -14.99 -13.37 29.18
N ASN A 185 -15.12 -12.93 27.90
CA ASN A 185 -16.02 -11.83 27.51
C ASN A 185 -16.94 -12.18 26.36
N LYS A 186 -18.20 -12.39 26.63
CA LYS A 186 -19.22 -12.72 25.61
C LYS A 186 -19.59 -11.55 24.67
N ASN A 187 -19.23 -10.32 25.03
CA ASN A 187 -19.60 -9.11 24.28
C ASN A 187 -18.43 -8.49 23.51
N ILE A 188 -17.37 -9.26 23.26
CA ILE A 188 -16.20 -8.87 22.47
C ILE A 188 -16.16 -9.66 21.17
N TYR A 189 -15.87 -8.96 20.09
CA TYR A 189 -15.77 -9.50 18.73
C TYR A 189 -14.45 -9.08 18.10
N PHE A 190 -13.86 -9.98 17.31
CA PHE A 190 -12.67 -9.69 16.52
C PHE A 190 -13.00 -9.78 15.02
N LEU A 191 -12.57 -8.76 14.25
CA LEU A 191 -12.77 -8.67 12.83
C LEU A 191 -11.41 -8.68 12.13
N PHE A 192 -11.15 -9.73 11.36
CA PHE A 192 -9.90 -9.89 10.62
C PHE A 192 -10.16 -9.70 9.14
N MET A 193 -9.54 -8.67 8.55
CA MET A 193 -9.61 -8.41 7.12
C MET A 193 -8.34 -8.88 6.44
N ASN A 194 -8.48 -9.56 5.29
CA ASN A 194 -7.37 -10.06 4.48
C ASN A 194 -6.47 -11.13 5.15
N ILE A 195 -6.99 -11.89 6.11
CA ILE A 195 -6.30 -13.03 6.69
C ILE A 195 -6.96 -14.30 6.18
N LYS A 196 -6.20 -15.17 5.48
CA LYS A 196 -6.74 -16.39 4.88
C LYS A 196 -7.06 -17.51 5.87
N LYS A 197 -6.33 -17.60 6.99
CA LYS A 197 -6.57 -18.56 8.07
C LYS A 197 -6.00 -18.02 9.38
N PHE A 198 -6.83 -17.93 10.40
CA PHE A 198 -6.36 -17.87 11.76
C PHE A 198 -6.18 -19.33 12.21
N PHE A 199 -4.94 -19.83 12.25
CA PHE A 199 -4.68 -21.19 12.70
C PHE A 199 -4.96 -21.32 14.20
N CYS A 200 -6.23 -21.52 14.53
CA CYS A 200 -6.63 -22.07 15.80
C CYS A 200 -7.64 -23.19 15.52
N ARG A 201 -7.23 -24.43 15.63
CA ARG A 201 -8.15 -25.51 15.99
C ARG A 201 -8.74 -25.13 17.36
N LEU A 202 -9.85 -24.44 17.36
CA LEU A 202 -10.71 -24.35 18.53
C LEU A 202 -11.81 -25.38 18.33
N THR A 203 -11.64 -26.49 19.01
CA THR A 203 -12.71 -27.45 19.28
C THR A 203 -13.89 -26.69 19.88
N SER A 204 -15.05 -26.79 19.22
CA SER A 204 -16.41 -26.64 19.75
C SER A 204 -16.87 -25.29 20.34
N PHE A 205 -16.38 -24.13 19.96
CA PHE A 205 -17.04 -22.87 20.35
C PHE A 205 -17.26 -21.95 19.13
N TRP A 206 -18.44 -21.34 19.06
CA TRP A 206 -18.89 -20.43 18.04
C TRP A 206 -17.89 -19.28 17.87
N PHE A 207 -17.16 -19.27 16.74
CA PHE A 207 -16.17 -18.24 16.46
C PHE A 207 -16.86 -16.90 16.26
N LYS A 208 -16.60 -15.94 17.15
CA LYS A 208 -16.93 -14.53 16.99
C LYS A 208 -15.81 -13.78 16.25
N ALA A 209 -15.09 -14.44 15.37
CA ALA A 209 -14.10 -13.86 14.48
C ALA A 209 -14.56 -14.01 13.03
N TRP A 210 -14.69 -12.90 12.35
CA TRP A 210 -15.14 -12.86 10.97
C TRP A 210 -13.97 -12.59 10.04
N PHE A 211 -13.85 -13.43 9.01
CA PHE A 211 -12.89 -13.26 7.94
C PHE A 211 -13.62 -12.64 6.76
N ILE A 212 -13.32 -11.39 6.45
CA ILE A 212 -13.87 -10.70 5.29
C ILE A 212 -12.82 -10.79 4.17
N PRO A 213 -13.05 -11.55 3.10
CA PRO A 213 -12.25 -11.45 1.90
C PRO A 213 -12.48 -10.08 1.27
N ILE A 214 -11.41 -9.38 0.94
CA ILE A 214 -11.43 -8.12 0.18
C ILE A 214 -11.30 -8.46 -1.31
#